data_e43d629ff4e47f8f9792c9c61532c969
#
_entry.id   e43d629ff4e47f8f9792c9c61532c969
#
_cell.length_a   1.000
_cell.length_b   1.000
_cell.length_c   1.000
_cell.angle_alpha   90.00
_cell.angle_beta   90.00
_cell.angle_gamma   90.00
#
_symmetry.space_group_name_H-M   'P 1'
#
loop_
_entity.id
_entity.type
_entity.pdbx_description
1 polymer ?
#
loop_
_entity_poly.entity_id
_entity_poly.type
_entity_poly.pdbx_seq_one_letter_code
_entity_poly.pdbx_strand_id
1 'polypeptide(L)'
;MDCEVVVVGAGIGGLTVAALLAQRGLDVCVLERERQVGGCAAAFEKFGYTFEPGYGLFSGWKADEIHRRIFAELPVNPPEVRACETPYVVRLPDASEIALTSNPEEFEASLHRVFPECAERAVEFYRQLEETNNALRRTDAPQFPARSILDFLEGTSPRFRTFIDAQLQTFAQAGIAQVSQDQAALCLSAPRADMWTMRGGAPALAASLAESIKQSGGRIRLNTPVLRLAYDSSGNAIGVDLLSGERVIARNAIVSNLTIWDTYGKLVGLNRTAGEIRSQLKTLRGWGAYLIYLGLDEPLGTSSLPDRILTVAQWQEGQTYAPENNQLMFAAAPAWDPRAPKGKRAATVHALTDVDEWFTFHTDETELEEQDQQMLEQCWQRLHAALPELGSHAEVIETVTPRDYYETTRRKLGMVGGVIPSLIAAQPTGHETSVPNLFIVSDTTSAGNIEALTHTAWVLANKLSAKNR
;
A
#
# COMPACT_ATOMS: atom_id res chain seq x y z
N MET A 1 -19.63 -21.67 16.46
CA MET A 1 -18.44 -21.23 17.25
C MET A 1 -18.70 -19.82 17.76
N ASP A 2 -18.29 -19.48 19.01
CA ASP A 2 -18.48 -18.13 19.58
C ASP A 2 -17.12 -17.56 19.99
N CYS A 3 -16.93 -16.27 19.78
CA CYS A 3 -15.79 -15.50 20.28
C CYS A 3 -16.23 -14.07 20.61
N GLU A 4 -15.38 -13.28 21.23
CA GLU A 4 -15.72 -11.88 21.53
C GLU A 4 -15.58 -11.03 20.27
N VAL A 5 -14.50 -11.21 19.52
CA VAL A 5 -14.24 -10.44 18.31
C VAL A 5 -13.95 -11.37 17.14
N VAL A 6 -14.66 -11.17 16.04
CA VAL A 6 -14.39 -11.80 14.74
C VAL A 6 -13.69 -10.80 13.83
N VAL A 7 -12.53 -11.17 13.29
CA VAL A 7 -11.82 -10.38 12.27
C VAL A 7 -11.93 -11.11 10.94
N VAL A 8 -12.45 -10.42 9.93
CA VAL A 8 -12.62 -10.95 8.57
C VAL A 8 -11.51 -10.44 7.67
N GLY A 9 -10.61 -11.34 7.28
CA GLY A 9 -9.39 -11.06 6.51
C GLY A 9 -8.14 -10.96 7.38
N ALA A 10 -7.09 -11.68 6.99
CA ALA A 10 -5.79 -11.71 7.65
C ALA A 10 -4.74 -10.84 6.94
N GLY A 11 -5.13 -9.68 6.40
CA GLY A 11 -4.19 -8.64 5.98
C GLY A 11 -3.59 -7.90 7.19
N ILE A 12 -2.60 -7.05 6.96
CA ILE A 12 -1.84 -6.34 8.02
C ILE A 12 -2.77 -5.63 9.01
N GLY A 13 -3.79 -4.91 8.55
CA GLY A 13 -4.72 -4.20 9.44
C GLY A 13 -5.51 -5.14 10.35
N GLY A 14 -6.06 -6.22 9.79
CA GLY A 14 -6.80 -7.25 10.54
C GLY A 14 -5.93 -7.97 11.56
N LEU A 15 -4.72 -8.37 11.15
CA LEU A 15 -3.74 -9.01 12.03
C LEU A 15 -3.32 -8.07 13.17
N THR A 16 -3.12 -6.77 12.90
CA THR A 16 -2.76 -5.80 13.94
C THR A 16 -3.85 -5.65 15.00
N VAL A 17 -5.11 -5.48 14.57
CA VAL A 17 -6.25 -5.43 15.53
C VAL A 17 -6.33 -6.72 16.34
N ALA A 18 -6.26 -7.86 15.66
CA ALA A 18 -6.38 -9.16 16.30
C ALA A 18 -5.25 -9.43 17.32
N ALA A 19 -4.00 -9.09 16.98
CA ALA A 19 -2.85 -9.26 17.86
C ALA A 19 -2.99 -8.42 19.14
N LEU A 20 -3.34 -7.15 19.00
CA LEU A 20 -3.54 -6.25 20.14
C LEU A 20 -4.70 -6.69 21.03
N LEU A 21 -5.84 -7.07 20.45
CA LEU A 21 -7.00 -7.51 21.22
C LEU A 21 -6.75 -8.85 21.94
N ALA A 22 -6.13 -9.82 21.25
CA ALA A 22 -5.75 -11.09 21.87
C ALA A 22 -4.76 -10.90 23.04
N GLN A 23 -3.73 -10.06 22.84
CA GLN A 23 -2.77 -9.70 23.88
C GLN A 23 -3.44 -9.03 25.11
N ARG A 24 -4.53 -8.32 24.88
CA ARG A 24 -5.33 -7.68 25.95
C ARG A 24 -6.37 -8.62 26.56
N GLY A 25 -6.34 -9.90 26.23
CA GLY A 25 -7.14 -10.96 26.83
C GLY A 25 -8.51 -11.19 26.22
N LEU A 26 -8.83 -10.58 25.07
CA LEU A 26 -10.08 -10.85 24.37
C LEU A 26 -9.99 -12.16 23.58
N ASP A 27 -11.11 -12.89 23.52
CA ASP A 27 -11.25 -14.09 22.67
C ASP A 27 -11.45 -13.67 21.19
N VAL A 28 -10.36 -13.73 20.40
CA VAL A 28 -10.33 -13.26 19.02
C VAL A 28 -10.22 -14.42 18.04
N CYS A 29 -11.01 -14.35 16.96
CA CYS A 29 -10.93 -15.28 15.84
C CYS A 29 -10.76 -14.52 14.53
N VAL A 30 -9.63 -14.75 13.83
CA VAL A 30 -9.37 -14.25 12.48
C VAL A 30 -9.80 -15.31 11.48
N LEU A 31 -10.58 -14.91 10.48
CA LEU A 31 -11.07 -15.76 9.39
C LEU A 31 -10.45 -15.30 8.07
N GLU A 32 -9.64 -16.15 7.48
CA GLU A 32 -8.92 -15.87 6.22
C GLU A 32 -9.30 -16.89 5.15
N ARG A 33 -9.59 -16.40 3.97
CA ARG A 33 -9.96 -17.21 2.82
C ARG A 33 -8.76 -17.97 2.23
N GLU A 34 -7.60 -17.33 2.20
CA GLU A 34 -6.39 -17.87 1.60
C GLU A 34 -5.69 -18.88 2.52
N ARG A 35 -4.67 -19.56 1.96
CA ARG A 35 -3.84 -20.55 2.67
C ARG A 35 -2.78 -19.89 3.57
N GLN A 36 -2.57 -18.59 3.43
CA GLN A 36 -1.56 -17.82 4.14
C GLN A 36 -2.11 -16.48 4.60
N VAL A 37 -1.46 -15.89 5.59
CA VAL A 37 -1.73 -14.54 6.07
C VAL A 37 -1.01 -13.50 5.23
N GLY A 38 -1.39 -12.22 5.38
CA GLY A 38 -0.72 -11.08 4.77
C GLY A 38 -1.61 -10.31 3.77
N GLY A 39 -2.59 -10.96 3.16
CA GLY A 39 -3.43 -10.33 2.13
C GLY A 39 -2.58 -9.80 0.97
N CYS A 40 -2.69 -8.50 0.64
CA CYS A 40 -1.88 -7.87 -0.40
C CYS A 40 -0.38 -7.77 -0.06
N ALA A 41 0.00 -8.02 1.20
CA ALA A 41 1.39 -8.05 1.65
C ALA A 41 1.96 -9.47 1.72
N ALA A 42 1.24 -10.48 1.22
CA ALA A 42 1.72 -11.85 1.19
C ALA A 42 2.91 -12.02 0.23
N ALA A 43 3.87 -12.89 0.60
CA ALA A 43 5.00 -13.20 -0.24
C ALA A 43 4.59 -14.03 -1.47
N PHE A 44 5.29 -13.81 -2.56
CA PHE A 44 5.31 -14.71 -3.70
C PHE A 44 6.67 -15.41 -3.77
N GLU A 45 6.67 -16.75 -3.82
CA GLU A 45 7.88 -17.55 -3.85
C GLU A 45 7.98 -18.36 -5.14
N LYS A 46 9.10 -18.23 -5.84
CA LYS A 46 9.39 -18.98 -7.07
C LYS A 46 10.90 -19.17 -7.27
N PHE A 47 11.33 -20.36 -7.59
CA PHE A 47 12.73 -20.73 -7.87
C PHE A 47 13.75 -20.28 -6.79
N GLY A 48 13.33 -20.28 -5.53
CA GLY A 48 14.17 -19.86 -4.41
C GLY A 48 14.27 -18.35 -4.21
N TYR A 49 13.52 -17.57 -4.98
CA TYR A 49 13.29 -16.16 -4.74
C TYR A 49 12.06 -15.96 -3.88
N THR A 50 12.09 -14.93 -3.04
CA THR A 50 10.93 -14.44 -2.29
C THR A 50 10.68 -12.98 -2.68
N PHE A 51 9.57 -12.71 -3.30
CA PHE A 51 9.17 -11.37 -3.74
C PHE A 51 8.09 -10.81 -2.84
N GLU A 52 8.08 -9.49 -2.70
CA GLU A 52 6.95 -8.76 -2.15
C GLU A 52 6.33 -7.87 -3.24
N PRO A 53 4.99 -7.72 -3.25
CA PRO A 53 4.32 -6.91 -4.26
C PRO A 53 4.40 -5.40 -4.00
N GLY A 54 5.10 -4.97 -2.96
CA GLY A 54 5.30 -3.56 -2.60
C GLY A 54 6.71 -3.05 -2.91
N TYR A 55 6.94 -1.76 -2.68
CA TYR A 55 8.24 -1.12 -2.94
C TYR A 55 9.31 -1.41 -1.87
N GLY A 56 8.97 -2.17 -0.82
CA GLY A 56 9.88 -2.48 0.30
C GLY A 56 10.29 -1.25 1.13
N LEU A 57 9.43 -0.25 1.19
CA LEU A 57 9.60 0.97 1.97
C LEU A 57 8.55 1.06 3.06
N PHE A 58 8.98 1.30 4.30
CA PHE A 58 8.13 1.28 5.48
C PHE A 58 8.41 2.51 6.35
N SER A 59 7.36 3.26 6.73
CA SER A 59 7.43 4.35 7.70
C SER A 59 6.95 3.89 9.08
N GLY A 60 7.04 4.76 10.09
CA GLY A 60 6.48 4.50 11.43
C GLY A 60 7.34 3.61 12.33
N TRP A 61 8.66 3.55 12.12
CA TRP A 61 9.59 2.70 12.87
C TRP A 61 10.56 3.46 13.79
N LYS A 62 10.48 4.79 13.90
CA LYS A 62 11.23 5.53 14.92
C LYS A 62 10.82 5.12 16.34
N ALA A 63 11.62 5.49 17.32
CA ALA A 63 11.49 5.01 18.71
C ALA A 63 10.09 5.16 19.31
N ASP A 64 9.40 6.28 19.04
CA ASP A 64 8.07 6.58 19.60
C ASP A 64 6.93 6.44 18.59
N GLU A 65 7.19 5.80 17.43
CA GLU A 65 6.21 5.67 16.37
C GLU A 65 5.38 4.39 16.49
N ILE A 66 4.35 4.29 15.64
CA ILE A 66 3.25 3.35 15.81
C ILE A 66 3.70 1.88 15.88
N HIS A 67 4.62 1.47 15.00
CA HIS A 67 5.05 0.06 15.00
C HIS A 67 5.82 -0.31 16.28
N ARG A 68 6.67 0.60 16.80
CA ARG A 68 7.38 0.38 18.05
C ARG A 68 6.41 0.29 19.25
N ARG A 69 5.37 1.14 19.27
CA ARG A 69 4.33 1.08 20.29
C ARG A 69 3.54 -0.24 20.24
N ILE A 70 3.14 -0.68 19.04
CA ILE A 70 2.42 -1.93 18.85
C ILE A 70 3.28 -3.10 19.37
N PHE A 71 4.52 -3.24 18.90
CA PHE A 71 5.37 -4.35 19.28
C PHE A 71 5.83 -4.31 20.74
N ALA A 72 5.82 -3.13 21.40
CA ALA A 72 6.05 -3.05 22.85
C ALA A 72 4.92 -3.69 23.69
N GLU A 73 3.71 -3.80 23.14
CA GLU A 73 2.59 -4.51 23.78
C GLU A 73 2.56 -6.01 23.46
N LEU A 74 3.16 -6.43 22.33
CA LEU A 74 3.02 -7.80 21.82
C LEU A 74 4.07 -8.75 22.40
N PRO A 75 3.77 -10.07 22.53
CA PRO A 75 4.69 -11.06 23.09
C PRO A 75 5.77 -11.54 22.11
N VAL A 76 5.95 -10.87 20.99
CA VAL A 76 6.88 -11.23 19.92
C VAL A 76 7.81 -10.06 19.59
N ASN A 77 9.00 -10.35 19.08
CA ASN A 77 9.88 -9.33 18.59
C ASN A 77 9.40 -8.79 17.23
N PRO A 78 9.61 -7.49 16.95
CA PRO A 78 9.39 -6.93 15.62
C PRO A 78 10.37 -7.56 14.61
N PRO A 79 10.03 -7.53 13.31
CA PRO A 79 11.01 -7.81 12.25
C PRO A 79 12.22 -6.87 12.34
N GLU A 80 13.39 -7.35 11.90
CA GLU A 80 14.57 -6.49 11.79
C GLU A 80 14.33 -5.41 10.75
N VAL A 81 14.53 -4.13 11.13
CA VAL A 81 14.40 -2.98 10.24
C VAL A 81 15.66 -2.14 10.26
N ARG A 82 15.99 -1.52 9.12
CA ARG A 82 17.12 -0.59 8.98
C ARG A 82 16.64 0.71 8.35
N ALA A 83 17.10 1.83 8.88
CA ALA A 83 16.82 3.15 8.31
C ALA A 83 17.33 3.23 6.87
N CYS A 84 16.59 3.91 6.02
CA CYS A 84 16.91 4.11 4.62
C CYS A 84 17.13 5.61 4.37
N GLU A 85 18.41 6.01 4.23
CA GLU A 85 18.79 7.43 4.03
C GLU A 85 18.34 7.96 2.67
N THR A 86 18.35 7.09 1.65
CA THR A 86 17.86 7.40 0.30
C THR A 86 16.79 6.39 -0.08
N PRO A 87 15.52 6.64 0.23
CA PRO A 87 14.41 5.73 -0.05
C PRO A 87 14.31 5.33 -1.51
N TYR A 88 14.43 6.28 -2.42
CA TYR A 88 14.45 6.05 -3.86
C TYR A 88 15.11 7.21 -4.60
N VAL A 89 15.46 6.94 -5.84
CA VAL A 89 15.98 7.92 -6.81
C VAL A 89 14.92 8.10 -7.89
N VAL A 90 14.69 9.32 -8.34
CA VAL A 90 13.91 9.58 -9.54
C VAL A 90 14.87 9.84 -10.69
N ARG A 91 14.81 8.99 -11.72
CA ARG A 91 15.56 9.16 -12.97
C ARG A 91 14.65 9.77 -14.03
N LEU A 92 15.06 10.90 -14.54
CA LEU A 92 14.27 11.77 -15.42
C LEU A 92 14.60 11.50 -16.92
N PRO A 93 13.78 12.00 -17.86
CA PRO A 93 13.96 11.73 -19.30
C PRO A 93 15.31 12.15 -19.89
N ASP A 94 15.97 13.12 -19.29
CA ASP A 94 17.30 13.59 -19.67
C ASP A 94 18.44 12.85 -18.94
N ALA A 95 18.12 11.71 -18.33
CA ALA A 95 19.01 10.92 -17.51
C ALA A 95 19.55 11.62 -16.24
N SER A 96 19.04 12.82 -15.91
CA SER A 96 19.33 13.43 -14.63
C SER A 96 18.63 12.68 -13.49
N GLU A 97 19.24 12.69 -12.30
CA GLU A 97 18.75 11.97 -11.12
C GLU A 97 18.55 12.90 -9.93
N ILE A 98 17.48 12.63 -9.19
CA ILE A 98 17.22 13.26 -7.89
C ILE A 98 17.05 12.14 -6.86
N ALA A 99 17.97 12.08 -5.92
CA ALA A 99 17.86 11.21 -4.75
C ALA A 99 16.92 11.86 -3.72
N LEU A 100 15.91 11.13 -3.31
CA LEU A 100 15.00 11.55 -2.22
C LEU A 100 15.67 11.25 -0.87
N THR A 101 16.78 11.98 -0.61
CA THR A 101 17.58 11.80 0.61
C THR A 101 17.00 12.56 1.79
N SER A 102 17.29 12.06 3.00
CA SER A 102 17.00 12.75 4.26
C SER A 102 17.95 13.93 4.55
N ASN A 103 19.05 14.06 3.81
CA ASN A 103 19.97 15.18 3.89
C ASN A 103 19.39 16.41 3.15
N PRO A 104 18.98 17.50 3.84
CA PRO A 104 18.34 18.64 3.21
C PRO A 104 19.24 19.35 2.20
N GLU A 105 20.52 19.55 2.55
CA GLU A 105 21.48 20.29 1.70
C GLU A 105 21.73 19.58 0.38
N GLU A 106 21.89 18.25 0.42
CA GLU A 106 22.06 17.41 -0.77
C GLU A 106 20.81 17.42 -1.67
N PHE A 107 19.64 17.34 -1.04
CA PHE A 107 18.38 17.37 -1.76
C PHE A 107 18.14 18.72 -2.45
N GLU A 108 18.32 19.84 -1.73
CA GLU A 108 18.20 21.19 -2.28
C GLU A 108 19.19 21.42 -3.42
N ALA A 109 20.46 21.04 -3.23
CA ALA A 109 21.47 21.10 -4.28
C ALA A 109 21.07 20.31 -5.54
N SER A 110 20.38 19.18 -5.37
CA SER A 110 19.86 18.38 -6.48
C SER A 110 18.72 19.11 -7.20
N LEU A 111 17.82 19.76 -6.48
CA LEU A 111 16.75 20.57 -7.07
C LEU A 111 17.31 21.75 -7.89
N HIS A 112 18.31 22.46 -7.35
CA HIS A 112 18.97 23.56 -8.05
C HIS A 112 19.68 23.10 -9.33
N ARG A 113 20.33 21.93 -9.28
CA ARG A 113 21.02 21.35 -10.44
C ARG A 113 20.06 20.91 -11.54
N VAL A 114 18.95 20.28 -11.20
CA VAL A 114 18.03 19.63 -12.14
C VAL A 114 16.94 20.58 -12.64
N PHE A 115 16.48 21.49 -11.81
CA PHE A 115 15.42 22.46 -12.13
C PHE A 115 15.88 23.92 -11.93
N PRO A 116 16.98 24.34 -12.56
CA PRO A 116 17.52 25.71 -12.36
C PRO A 116 16.51 26.80 -12.73
N GLU A 117 15.58 26.50 -13.62
CA GLU A 117 14.54 27.44 -14.08
C GLU A 117 13.47 27.77 -13.01
N CYS A 118 13.34 26.94 -11.96
CA CYS A 118 12.37 27.15 -10.89
C CYS A 118 12.90 26.68 -9.50
N ALA A 119 14.21 26.61 -9.32
CA ALA A 119 14.85 25.99 -8.15
C ALA A 119 14.32 26.54 -6.81
N GLU A 120 14.25 27.86 -6.64
CA GLU A 120 13.74 28.48 -5.41
C GLU A 120 12.28 28.08 -5.12
N ARG A 121 11.46 27.98 -6.17
CA ARG A 121 10.07 27.52 -6.03
C ARG A 121 9.98 26.04 -5.68
N ALA A 122 10.85 25.21 -6.25
CA ALA A 122 10.93 23.78 -5.93
C ALA A 122 11.34 23.54 -4.47
N VAL A 123 12.32 24.27 -3.98
CA VAL A 123 12.74 24.23 -2.57
C VAL A 123 11.61 24.69 -1.64
N GLU A 124 11.00 25.82 -1.95
CA GLU A 124 9.86 26.36 -1.16
C GLU A 124 8.67 25.38 -1.14
N PHE A 125 8.37 24.73 -2.24
CA PHE A 125 7.34 23.69 -2.32
C PHE A 125 7.59 22.57 -1.32
N TYR A 126 8.78 21.98 -1.29
CA TYR A 126 9.12 20.91 -0.36
C TYR A 126 9.15 21.39 1.10
N ARG A 127 9.61 22.62 1.36
CA ARG A 127 9.56 23.22 2.70
C ARG A 127 8.13 23.31 3.24
N GLN A 128 7.18 23.76 2.41
CA GLN A 128 5.76 23.84 2.78
C GLN A 128 5.12 22.46 3.00
N LEU A 129 5.52 21.44 2.23
CA LEU A 129 5.08 20.07 2.47
C LEU A 129 5.63 19.51 3.78
N GLU A 130 6.88 19.79 4.13
CA GLU A 130 7.47 19.38 5.40
C GLU A 130 6.77 20.03 6.60
N GLU A 131 6.46 21.32 6.51
CA GLU A 131 5.68 22.03 7.53
C GLU A 131 4.29 21.40 7.70
N THR A 132 3.62 21.09 6.60
CA THR A 132 2.32 20.41 6.58
C THR A 132 2.42 19.01 7.21
N ASN A 133 3.40 18.20 6.82
CA ASN A 133 3.61 16.87 7.39
C ASN A 133 3.88 16.92 8.89
N ASN A 134 4.69 17.89 9.34
CA ASN A 134 4.96 18.11 10.75
C ASN A 134 3.71 18.55 11.54
N ALA A 135 2.84 19.35 10.92
CA ALA A 135 1.56 19.72 11.51
C ALA A 135 0.60 18.53 11.63
N LEU A 136 0.49 17.70 10.58
CA LEU A 136 -0.35 16.50 10.59
C LEU A 136 0.04 15.46 11.65
N ARG A 137 1.33 15.41 12.02
CA ARG A 137 1.84 14.50 13.07
C ARG A 137 1.50 14.96 14.50
N ARG A 138 1.01 16.18 14.70
CA ARG A 138 0.58 16.70 16.00
C ARG A 138 -0.88 16.33 16.24
N THR A 139 -1.18 15.74 17.40
CA THR A 139 -2.54 15.29 17.77
C THR A 139 -3.56 16.41 17.97
N ASP A 140 -3.12 17.64 18.11
CA ASP A 140 -3.91 18.86 18.36
C ASP A 140 -3.93 19.83 17.17
N ALA A 141 -3.46 19.37 16.00
CA ALA A 141 -3.43 20.23 14.82
C ALA A 141 -4.85 20.64 14.38
N PRO A 142 -5.11 21.93 14.11
CA PRO A 142 -6.38 22.36 13.57
C PRO A 142 -6.57 21.73 12.18
N GLN A 143 -7.78 21.22 11.91
CA GLN A 143 -8.15 20.76 10.57
C GLN A 143 -8.28 22.00 9.67
N PHE A 144 -7.31 22.21 8.80
CA PHE A 144 -7.40 23.23 7.77
C PHE A 144 -8.27 22.71 6.60
N PRO A 145 -8.97 23.61 5.89
CA PRO A 145 -9.63 23.19 4.65
C PRO A 145 -8.57 22.64 3.67
N ALA A 146 -8.86 21.48 3.09
CA ALA A 146 -7.95 20.84 2.15
C ALA A 146 -7.65 21.78 0.97
N ARG A 147 -6.42 22.27 0.88
CA ARG A 147 -5.95 23.08 -0.25
C ARG A 147 -5.52 22.17 -1.39
N SER A 148 -5.72 22.63 -2.62
CA SER A 148 -5.18 21.94 -3.79
C SER A 148 -3.67 22.04 -3.81
N ILE A 149 -2.97 20.97 -4.18
CA ILE A 149 -1.53 21.03 -4.39
C ILE A 149 -1.14 21.94 -5.55
N LEU A 150 -2.06 22.19 -6.49
CA LEU A 150 -1.84 23.09 -7.62
C LEU A 150 -1.49 24.53 -7.20
N ASP A 151 -2.06 25.00 -6.09
CA ASP A 151 -1.77 26.35 -5.56
C ASP A 151 -0.30 26.49 -5.13
N PHE A 152 0.33 25.39 -4.71
CA PHE A 152 1.74 25.35 -4.31
C PHE A 152 2.69 25.13 -5.47
N LEU A 153 2.19 24.68 -6.62
CA LEU A 153 2.95 24.49 -7.86
C LEU A 153 2.93 25.73 -8.76
N GLU A 154 2.28 26.81 -8.34
CA GLU A 154 2.27 28.05 -9.10
C GLU A 154 3.70 28.61 -9.25
N GLY A 155 4.07 28.97 -10.49
CA GLY A 155 5.41 29.46 -10.82
C GLY A 155 6.49 28.37 -10.94
N THR A 156 6.14 27.09 -10.84
CA THR A 156 7.06 25.98 -11.14
C THR A 156 7.04 25.62 -12.63
N SER A 157 8.13 25.00 -13.10
CA SER A 157 8.25 24.56 -14.50
C SER A 157 7.39 23.31 -14.79
N PRO A 158 7.03 23.06 -16.07
CA PRO A 158 6.40 21.80 -16.47
C PRO A 158 7.26 20.58 -16.15
N ARG A 159 8.58 20.68 -16.24
CA ARG A 159 9.52 19.61 -15.86
C ARG A 159 9.40 19.26 -14.40
N PHE A 160 9.37 20.26 -13.50
CA PHE A 160 9.18 20.02 -12.08
C PHE A 160 7.80 19.41 -11.78
N ARG A 161 6.74 19.86 -12.46
CA ARG A 161 5.40 19.28 -12.30
C ARG A 161 5.36 17.82 -12.74
N THR A 162 6.03 17.44 -13.82
CA THR A 162 6.18 16.04 -14.25
C THR A 162 6.87 15.19 -13.17
N PHE A 163 7.94 15.72 -12.57
CA PHE A 163 8.64 15.08 -11.46
C PHE A 163 7.74 14.87 -10.23
N ILE A 164 6.88 15.84 -9.92
CA ILE A 164 5.93 15.71 -8.80
C ILE A 164 4.80 14.74 -9.14
N ASP A 165 4.24 14.83 -10.35
CA ASP A 165 3.18 13.90 -10.80
C ASP A 165 3.63 12.45 -10.77
N ALA A 166 4.81 12.12 -11.26
CA ALA A 166 5.33 10.76 -11.25
C ALA A 166 5.40 10.18 -9.83
N GLN A 167 5.83 10.96 -8.85
CA GLN A 167 5.87 10.54 -7.46
C GLN A 167 4.46 10.37 -6.87
N LEU A 168 3.56 11.32 -7.12
CA LEU A 168 2.18 11.25 -6.64
C LEU A 168 1.44 10.07 -7.26
N GLN A 169 1.59 9.80 -8.55
CA GLN A 169 1.02 8.62 -9.18
C GLN A 169 1.55 7.33 -8.55
N THR A 170 2.84 7.27 -8.22
CA THR A 170 3.44 6.10 -7.58
C THR A 170 2.91 5.87 -6.16
N PHE A 171 2.86 6.91 -5.32
CA PHE A 171 2.61 6.76 -3.89
C PHE A 171 1.19 7.13 -3.45
N ALA A 172 0.50 8.02 -4.18
CA ALA A 172 -0.90 8.39 -3.92
C ALA A 172 -1.88 7.81 -4.96
N GLN A 173 -1.36 7.31 -6.10
CA GLN A 173 -2.15 6.83 -7.25
C GLN A 173 -3.12 7.88 -7.80
N ALA A 174 -2.71 9.12 -7.70
CA ALA A 174 -3.47 10.29 -8.14
C ALA A 174 -2.50 11.37 -8.59
N GLY A 175 -2.87 12.14 -9.60
CA GLY A 175 -2.07 13.24 -10.12
C GLY A 175 -2.24 14.54 -9.34
N ILE A 176 -1.41 15.55 -9.69
CA ILE A 176 -1.41 16.89 -9.07
C ILE A 176 -2.79 17.57 -9.06
N ALA A 177 -3.65 17.28 -10.04
CA ALA A 177 -5.00 17.84 -10.11
C ALA A 177 -5.98 17.25 -9.10
N GLN A 178 -5.66 16.10 -8.49
CA GLN A 178 -6.55 15.30 -7.66
C GLN A 178 -6.13 15.28 -6.18
N VAL A 179 -4.87 15.60 -5.90
CA VAL A 179 -4.25 15.46 -4.57
C VAL A 179 -4.34 16.75 -3.78
N SER A 180 -4.72 16.66 -2.51
CA SER A 180 -4.65 17.76 -1.57
C SER A 180 -3.22 17.97 -1.04
N GLN A 181 -2.96 19.15 -0.46
CA GLN A 181 -1.69 19.46 0.20
C GLN A 181 -1.33 18.41 1.26
N ASP A 182 -2.30 17.97 2.07
CA ASP A 182 -2.08 17.01 3.15
C ASP A 182 -1.64 15.64 2.59
N GLN A 183 -2.29 15.19 1.52
CA GLN A 183 -1.91 13.95 0.84
C GLN A 183 -0.53 14.05 0.19
N ALA A 184 -0.25 15.18 -0.48
CA ALA A 184 1.07 15.42 -1.06
C ALA A 184 2.17 15.45 0.02
N ALA A 185 1.91 16.06 1.17
CA ALA A 185 2.85 16.09 2.29
C ALA A 185 3.18 14.67 2.78
N LEU A 186 2.17 13.81 2.93
CA LEU A 186 2.37 12.41 3.33
C LEU A 186 3.13 11.60 2.27
N CYS A 187 2.90 11.85 0.98
CA CYS A 187 3.51 11.08 -0.11
C CYS A 187 4.90 11.56 -0.50
N LEU A 188 5.18 12.86 -0.43
CA LEU A 188 6.41 13.48 -0.95
C LEU A 188 7.40 13.90 0.14
N SER A 189 6.91 14.31 1.31
CA SER A 189 7.76 14.76 2.42
C SER A 189 8.07 13.63 3.40
N ALA A 190 7.10 12.78 3.74
CA ALA A 190 7.32 11.67 4.66
C ALA A 190 8.44 10.70 4.23
N PRO A 191 8.59 10.35 2.93
CA PRO A 191 9.69 9.48 2.48
C PRO A 191 11.07 10.03 2.82
N ARG A 192 11.27 11.34 2.81
CA ARG A 192 12.55 11.95 3.18
C ARG A 192 12.79 12.00 4.67
N ALA A 193 11.73 11.96 5.47
CA ALA A 193 11.81 12.11 6.92
C ALA A 193 11.96 10.80 7.69
N ASP A 194 11.36 9.71 7.20
CA ASP A 194 11.23 8.46 7.94
C ASP A 194 10.93 7.27 7.02
N MET A 195 11.96 6.67 6.45
CA MET A 195 11.83 5.42 5.70
C MET A 195 12.77 4.34 6.17
N TRP A 196 12.28 3.13 6.15
CA TRP A 196 12.95 1.93 6.61
C TRP A 196 12.81 0.80 5.60
N THR A 197 13.78 -0.07 5.57
CA THR A 197 13.70 -1.38 4.93
C THR A 197 13.54 -2.45 6.01
N MET A 198 12.89 -3.57 5.67
CA MET A 198 12.53 -4.63 6.62
C MET A 198 13.04 -5.97 6.09
N ARG A 199 13.69 -6.77 6.96
CA ARG A 199 14.07 -8.15 6.61
C ARG A 199 12.83 -8.98 6.33
N GLY A 200 12.79 -9.60 5.16
CA GLY A 200 11.65 -10.39 4.69
C GLY A 200 10.44 -9.53 4.26
N GLY A 201 10.56 -8.19 4.26
CA GLY A 201 9.52 -7.25 3.80
C GLY A 201 8.22 -7.30 4.60
N ALA A 202 7.14 -6.80 4.01
CA ALA A 202 5.81 -6.81 4.60
C ALA A 202 5.29 -8.22 4.97
N PRO A 203 5.65 -9.30 4.28
CA PRO A 203 5.34 -10.66 4.73
C PRO A 203 5.87 -11.00 6.13
N ALA A 204 7.06 -10.54 6.49
CA ALA A 204 7.63 -10.77 7.82
C ALA A 204 6.83 -10.04 8.92
N LEU A 205 6.32 -8.85 8.64
CA LEU A 205 5.41 -8.14 9.56
C LEU A 205 4.11 -8.94 9.77
N ALA A 206 3.50 -9.45 8.69
CA ALA A 206 2.30 -10.29 8.78
C ALA A 206 2.55 -11.55 9.60
N ALA A 207 3.68 -12.22 9.39
CA ALA A 207 4.06 -13.43 10.12
C ALA A 207 4.27 -13.15 11.63
N SER A 208 4.95 -12.05 11.99
CA SER A 208 5.15 -11.65 13.39
C SER A 208 3.82 -11.34 14.09
N LEU A 209 2.91 -10.64 13.44
CA LEU A 209 1.58 -10.35 13.98
C LEU A 209 0.75 -11.64 14.15
N ALA A 210 0.79 -12.56 13.18
CA ALA A 210 0.08 -13.83 13.25
C ALA A 210 0.63 -14.71 14.38
N GLU A 211 1.94 -14.73 14.60
CA GLU A 211 2.56 -15.44 15.71
C GLU A 211 2.14 -14.85 17.07
N SER A 212 2.09 -13.52 17.17
CA SER A 212 1.60 -12.83 18.35
C SER A 212 0.16 -13.23 18.72
N ILE A 213 -0.73 -13.31 17.72
CA ILE A 213 -2.11 -13.74 17.93
C ILE A 213 -2.15 -15.14 18.57
N LYS A 214 -1.36 -16.08 18.04
CA LYS A 214 -1.30 -17.46 18.54
C LYS A 214 -0.75 -17.52 19.96
N GLN A 215 0.35 -16.82 20.24
CA GLN A 215 0.96 -16.78 21.58
C GLN A 215 0.04 -16.14 22.62
N SER A 216 -0.82 -15.21 22.21
CA SER A 216 -1.83 -14.57 23.07
C SER A 216 -3.15 -15.36 23.18
N GLY A 217 -3.21 -16.59 22.63
CA GLY A 217 -4.41 -17.44 22.71
C GLY A 217 -5.50 -17.13 21.68
N GLY A 218 -5.26 -16.20 20.75
CA GLY A 218 -6.17 -15.93 19.64
C GLY A 218 -6.09 -17.03 18.57
N ARG A 219 -7.07 -17.06 17.70
CA ARG A 219 -7.21 -18.09 16.66
C ARG A 219 -7.17 -17.50 15.27
N ILE A 220 -6.44 -18.15 14.35
CA ILE A 220 -6.43 -17.83 12.92
C ILE A 220 -6.92 -19.07 12.18
N ARG A 221 -7.99 -18.93 11.41
CA ARG A 221 -8.56 -19.98 10.55
C ARG A 221 -8.30 -19.61 9.09
N LEU A 222 -7.34 -20.27 8.50
CA LEU A 222 -7.05 -20.18 7.06
C LEU A 222 -8.02 -21.06 6.25
N ASN A 223 -8.09 -20.88 4.94
CA ASN A 223 -9.03 -21.57 4.05
C ASN A 223 -10.49 -21.47 4.54
N THR A 224 -10.85 -20.34 5.15
CA THR A 224 -12.15 -20.14 5.77
C THR A 224 -12.84 -18.89 5.18
N PRO A 225 -13.42 -19.01 3.98
CA PRO A 225 -14.07 -17.89 3.33
C PRO A 225 -15.37 -17.51 4.03
N VAL A 226 -15.47 -16.23 4.41
CA VAL A 226 -16.69 -15.62 4.94
C VAL A 226 -17.62 -15.28 3.79
N LEU A 227 -18.89 -15.66 3.90
CA LEU A 227 -19.92 -15.41 2.91
C LEU A 227 -20.61 -14.05 3.12
N ARG A 228 -21.05 -13.77 4.37
CA ARG A 228 -21.83 -12.56 4.72
C ARG A 228 -21.89 -12.35 6.23
N LEU A 229 -22.39 -11.19 6.65
CA LEU A 229 -22.78 -10.94 8.03
C LEU A 229 -24.03 -11.74 8.42
N ALA A 230 -24.07 -12.19 9.66
CA ALA A 230 -25.26 -12.67 10.35
C ALA A 230 -25.85 -11.52 11.19
N TYR A 231 -27.16 -11.34 11.14
CA TYR A 231 -27.86 -10.26 11.82
C TYR A 231 -28.89 -10.80 12.82
N ASP A 232 -29.13 -10.03 13.89
CA ASP A 232 -30.28 -10.23 14.75
C ASP A 232 -31.56 -9.63 14.15
N SER A 233 -32.68 -9.77 14.88
CA SER A 233 -33.96 -9.23 14.47
C SER A 233 -34.02 -7.68 14.43
N SER A 234 -33.10 -7.03 15.13
CA SER A 234 -32.96 -5.57 15.19
C SER A 234 -32.02 -5.00 14.10
N GLY A 235 -31.38 -5.88 13.32
CA GLY A 235 -30.45 -5.50 12.25
C GLY A 235 -29.01 -5.27 12.71
N ASN A 236 -28.66 -5.60 13.95
CA ASN A 236 -27.29 -5.54 14.41
C ASN A 236 -26.49 -6.74 13.88
N ALA A 237 -25.23 -6.54 13.53
CA ALA A 237 -24.34 -7.63 13.17
C ALA A 237 -23.96 -8.43 14.44
N ILE A 238 -24.25 -9.74 14.42
CA ILE A 238 -24.00 -10.65 15.55
C ILE A 238 -22.96 -11.72 15.23
N GLY A 239 -22.46 -11.77 14.01
CA GLY A 239 -21.49 -12.77 13.57
C GLY A 239 -21.37 -12.82 12.07
N VAL A 240 -20.79 -13.89 11.56
CA VAL A 240 -20.61 -14.15 10.12
C VAL A 240 -21.05 -15.56 9.76
N ASP A 241 -21.61 -15.72 8.56
CA ASP A 241 -21.87 -17.01 7.93
C ASP A 241 -20.69 -17.35 7.01
N LEU A 242 -20.15 -18.55 7.16
CA LEU A 242 -19.08 -19.07 6.33
C LEU A 242 -19.61 -19.76 5.08
N LEU A 243 -18.80 -19.88 4.05
CA LEU A 243 -19.14 -20.64 2.85
C LEU A 243 -19.41 -22.13 3.14
N SER A 244 -18.81 -22.67 4.21
CA SER A 244 -19.08 -24.04 4.69
C SER A 244 -20.48 -24.25 5.29
N GLY A 245 -21.26 -23.19 5.50
CA GLY A 245 -22.53 -23.21 6.23
C GLY A 245 -22.39 -23.03 7.76
N GLU A 246 -21.19 -23.02 8.31
CA GLU A 246 -20.94 -22.71 9.73
C GLU A 246 -21.24 -21.23 10.00
N ARG A 247 -21.81 -20.94 11.20
CA ARG A 247 -21.91 -19.58 11.72
C ARG A 247 -20.93 -19.35 12.86
N VAL A 248 -20.16 -18.24 12.79
CA VAL A 248 -19.29 -17.77 13.85
C VAL A 248 -19.93 -16.53 14.49
N ILE A 249 -20.22 -16.61 15.78
CA ILE A 249 -20.85 -15.52 16.55
C ILE A 249 -19.76 -14.62 17.11
N ALA A 250 -19.96 -13.31 17.00
CA ALA A 250 -19.15 -12.26 17.60
C ALA A 250 -19.96 -11.56 18.69
N ARG A 251 -19.56 -11.75 19.96
CA ARG A 251 -20.31 -11.17 21.07
C ARG A 251 -20.15 -9.66 21.19
N ASN A 252 -18.99 -9.10 20.79
CA ASN A 252 -18.66 -7.70 21.01
C ASN A 252 -18.48 -6.91 19.71
N ALA A 253 -17.76 -7.46 18.73
CA ALA A 253 -17.45 -6.74 17.50
C ALA A 253 -17.10 -7.67 16.33
N ILE A 254 -17.35 -7.20 15.13
CA ILE A 254 -16.85 -7.75 13.87
C ILE A 254 -15.96 -6.68 13.23
N VAL A 255 -14.75 -7.05 12.87
CA VAL A 255 -13.79 -6.16 12.19
C VAL A 255 -13.58 -6.66 10.77
N SER A 256 -13.94 -5.86 9.78
CA SER A 256 -13.65 -6.14 8.37
C SER A 256 -12.28 -5.58 8.01
N ASN A 257 -11.39 -6.43 7.55
CA ASN A 257 -10.13 -6.04 6.90
C ASN A 257 -10.20 -6.27 5.38
N LEU A 258 -11.39 -6.29 4.84
CA LEU A 258 -11.65 -6.35 3.40
C LEU A 258 -11.61 -4.94 2.80
N THR A 259 -11.53 -4.86 1.47
CA THR A 259 -11.71 -3.57 0.79
C THR A 259 -13.08 -2.98 1.08
N ILE A 260 -13.23 -1.68 0.89
CA ILE A 260 -14.52 -1.00 1.05
C ILE A 260 -15.60 -1.61 0.13
N TRP A 261 -15.23 -2.02 -1.08
CA TRP A 261 -16.15 -2.70 -2.01
C TRP A 261 -16.61 -4.05 -1.50
N ASP A 262 -15.69 -4.88 -0.99
CA ASP A 262 -16.03 -6.21 -0.48
C ASP A 262 -16.75 -6.13 0.86
N THR A 263 -16.41 -5.15 1.71
CA THR A 263 -17.14 -4.92 2.96
C THR A 263 -18.61 -4.58 2.70
N TYR A 264 -18.88 -3.57 1.89
CA TYR A 264 -20.26 -3.14 1.64
C TYR A 264 -20.96 -3.95 0.55
N GLY A 265 -20.23 -4.39 -0.47
CA GLY A 265 -20.81 -5.14 -1.59
C GLY A 265 -21.12 -6.59 -1.29
N LYS A 266 -20.25 -7.26 -0.51
CA LYS A 266 -20.36 -8.70 -0.22
C LYS A 266 -20.69 -8.97 1.24
N LEU A 267 -19.86 -8.48 2.18
CA LEU A 267 -20.01 -8.80 3.59
C LEU A 267 -21.32 -8.24 4.18
N VAL A 268 -21.59 -6.94 4.00
CA VAL A 268 -22.87 -6.29 4.38
C VAL A 268 -23.98 -6.69 3.42
N GLY A 269 -23.67 -6.73 2.14
CA GLY A 269 -24.59 -6.96 1.03
C GLY A 269 -25.20 -5.66 0.50
N LEU A 270 -25.29 -5.55 -0.84
CA LEU A 270 -25.78 -4.34 -1.52
C LEU A 270 -27.19 -3.91 -1.08
N ASN A 271 -28.05 -4.86 -0.74
CA ASN A 271 -29.43 -4.58 -0.30
C ASN A 271 -29.48 -3.86 1.06
N ARG A 272 -28.46 -4.01 1.90
CA ARG A 272 -28.33 -3.39 3.23
C ARG A 272 -27.41 -2.18 3.24
N THR A 273 -26.66 -1.96 2.17
CA THR A 273 -25.76 -0.83 2.02
C THR A 273 -26.54 0.43 1.65
N ALA A 274 -26.32 1.53 2.37
CA ALA A 274 -26.95 2.82 2.11
C ALA A 274 -26.75 3.29 0.66
N GLY A 275 -27.74 3.96 0.08
CA GLY A 275 -27.72 4.40 -1.32
C GLY A 275 -26.54 5.33 -1.64
N GLU A 276 -26.20 6.21 -0.70
CA GLU A 276 -25.06 7.12 -0.80
C GLU A 276 -23.74 6.36 -0.93
N ILE A 277 -23.48 5.38 -0.05
CA ILE A 277 -22.28 4.52 -0.10
C ILE A 277 -22.25 3.76 -1.42
N ARG A 278 -23.39 3.19 -1.88
CA ARG A 278 -23.45 2.49 -3.17
C ARG A 278 -23.09 3.40 -4.35
N SER A 279 -23.50 4.65 -4.32
CA SER A 279 -23.16 5.63 -5.35
C SER A 279 -21.67 5.96 -5.32
N GLN A 280 -21.09 6.18 -4.15
CA GLN A 280 -19.67 6.42 -3.97
C GLN A 280 -18.82 5.23 -4.47
N LEU A 281 -19.18 3.99 -4.09
CA LEU A 281 -18.46 2.78 -4.52
C LEU A 281 -18.39 2.62 -6.06
N LYS A 282 -19.34 3.19 -6.81
CA LYS A 282 -19.33 3.16 -8.27
C LYS A 282 -18.37 4.16 -8.90
N THR A 283 -18.11 5.27 -8.22
CA THR A 283 -17.26 6.36 -8.73
C THR A 283 -15.78 6.21 -8.34
N LEU A 284 -15.50 5.40 -7.33
CA LEU A 284 -14.12 5.14 -6.91
C LEU A 284 -13.35 4.43 -8.02
N ARG A 285 -12.18 4.97 -8.36
CA ARG A 285 -11.24 4.43 -9.34
C ARG A 285 -9.88 4.26 -8.69
N GLY A 286 -9.06 3.42 -9.27
CA GLY A 286 -7.68 3.19 -8.90
C GLY A 286 -6.95 2.56 -10.06
N TRP A 287 -5.63 2.58 -10.00
CA TRP A 287 -4.77 1.91 -10.97
C TRP A 287 -4.69 0.41 -10.69
N GLY A 288 -4.53 -0.40 -11.72
CA GLY A 288 -3.92 -1.71 -11.64
C GLY A 288 -2.41 -1.59 -11.60
N ALA A 289 -1.72 -2.64 -11.18
CA ALA A 289 -0.29 -2.76 -11.38
C ALA A 289 0.02 -4.01 -12.19
N TYR A 290 0.85 -3.84 -13.19
CA TYR A 290 1.56 -4.92 -13.86
C TYR A 290 2.90 -5.08 -13.15
N LEU A 291 3.17 -6.27 -12.59
CA LEU A 291 4.39 -6.52 -11.85
C LEU A 291 5.28 -7.47 -12.66
N ILE A 292 6.58 -7.17 -12.69
CA ILE A 292 7.59 -8.06 -13.24
C ILE A 292 8.55 -8.41 -12.10
N TYR A 293 8.59 -9.68 -11.72
CA TYR A 293 9.54 -10.21 -10.75
C TYR A 293 10.83 -10.61 -11.44
N LEU A 294 11.95 -10.06 -10.97
CA LEU A 294 13.26 -10.20 -11.56
C LEU A 294 14.24 -10.92 -10.64
N GLY A 295 15.05 -11.80 -11.21
CA GLY A 295 16.29 -12.28 -10.63
C GLY A 295 17.45 -11.46 -11.19
N LEU A 296 18.23 -10.84 -10.31
CA LEU A 296 19.42 -10.07 -10.68
C LEU A 296 20.69 -10.84 -10.31
N ASP A 297 21.72 -10.79 -11.16
CA ASP A 297 23.04 -11.30 -10.81
C ASP A 297 23.72 -10.42 -9.75
N GLU A 298 24.47 -11.02 -8.78
CA GLU A 298 25.32 -10.31 -7.84
C GLU A 298 26.77 -10.86 -7.87
N PRO A 299 27.81 -10.00 -7.92
CA PRO A 299 27.67 -8.56 -8.08
C PRO A 299 27.15 -8.23 -9.48
N LEU A 300 26.16 -7.42 -9.55
CA LEU A 300 25.89 -6.68 -10.77
C LEU A 300 27.20 -6.00 -11.14
N GLY A 301 27.61 -6.01 -12.39
CA GLY A 301 28.60 -5.07 -12.90
C GLY A 301 28.21 -3.61 -12.60
N THR A 302 27.11 -3.43 -11.97
CA THR A 302 26.27 -2.31 -11.59
C THR A 302 26.14 -2.17 -10.07
N SER A 303 27.17 -2.44 -9.30
CA SER A 303 27.18 -2.22 -7.84
C SER A 303 26.79 -0.79 -7.41
N SER A 304 26.60 0.11 -8.37
CA SER A 304 26.16 1.49 -8.18
C SER A 304 24.64 1.73 -8.41
N LEU A 305 23.88 0.71 -8.84
CA LEU A 305 22.44 0.90 -9.09
C LEU A 305 21.69 1.06 -7.76
N PRO A 306 20.95 2.15 -7.53
CA PRO A 306 20.13 2.31 -6.33
C PRO A 306 19.13 1.18 -6.18
N ASP A 307 18.84 0.79 -4.93
CA ASP A 307 17.88 -0.29 -4.65
C ASP A 307 16.48 0.03 -5.20
N ARG A 308 16.14 1.32 -5.31
CA ARG A 308 14.82 1.77 -5.78
C ARG A 308 14.97 2.96 -6.70
N ILE A 309 14.36 2.84 -7.88
CA ILE A 309 14.40 3.88 -8.91
C ILE A 309 13.01 4.05 -9.51
N LEU A 310 12.48 5.26 -9.41
CA LEU A 310 11.33 5.69 -10.17
C LEU A 310 11.83 6.29 -11.48
N THR A 311 11.54 5.66 -12.60
CA THR A 311 11.93 6.17 -13.92
C THR A 311 10.79 6.97 -14.54
N VAL A 312 11.12 8.07 -15.20
CA VAL A 312 10.20 8.89 -16.00
C VAL A 312 10.72 8.94 -17.44
N ALA A 313 9.93 8.45 -18.39
CA ALA A 313 10.37 8.27 -19.77
C ALA A 313 10.29 9.56 -20.60
N GLN A 314 9.32 10.43 -20.34
CA GLN A 314 9.06 11.63 -21.13
C GLN A 314 8.60 12.80 -20.26
N TRP A 315 9.00 14.02 -20.65
CA TRP A 315 8.43 15.25 -20.12
C TRP A 315 7.00 15.45 -20.65
N GLN A 316 6.09 15.85 -19.77
CA GLN A 316 4.70 16.09 -20.15
C GLN A 316 4.40 17.59 -20.09
N GLU A 317 4.43 18.24 -21.24
CA GLU A 317 4.11 19.66 -21.38
C GLU A 317 2.65 19.82 -21.83
N GLY A 318 1.83 20.47 -20.99
CA GLY A 318 0.45 20.83 -21.34
C GLY A 318 -0.54 19.67 -21.52
N GLN A 319 -0.18 18.45 -21.11
CA GLN A 319 -1.04 17.27 -21.12
C GLN A 319 -1.25 16.73 -19.71
N THR A 320 -2.33 15.96 -19.52
CA THR A 320 -2.51 15.19 -18.27
C THR A 320 -1.44 14.11 -18.20
N TYR A 321 -0.80 13.95 -17.04
CA TYR A 321 0.21 12.91 -16.83
C TYR A 321 -0.41 11.52 -16.95
N ALA A 322 0.17 10.69 -17.82
CA ALA A 322 -0.27 9.31 -18.09
C ALA A 322 0.79 8.33 -17.55
N PRO A 323 0.62 7.85 -16.32
CA PRO A 323 1.65 7.02 -15.65
C PRO A 323 1.89 5.69 -16.33
N GLU A 324 0.86 5.09 -16.94
CA GLU A 324 0.92 3.79 -17.62
C GLU A 324 1.96 3.72 -18.74
N ASN A 325 2.18 4.85 -19.41
CA ASN A 325 3.13 4.95 -20.53
C ASN A 325 4.42 5.67 -20.17
N ASN A 326 4.52 6.25 -18.97
CA ASN A 326 5.58 7.20 -18.67
C ASN A 326 6.48 6.82 -17.51
N GLN A 327 6.04 5.95 -16.61
CA GLN A 327 6.84 5.62 -15.43
C GLN A 327 6.94 4.13 -15.15
N LEU A 328 8.03 3.75 -14.49
CA LEU A 328 8.22 2.44 -13.88
C LEU A 328 8.86 2.64 -12.51
N MET A 329 8.45 1.85 -11.53
CA MET A 329 9.12 1.79 -10.25
C MET A 329 9.88 0.47 -10.13
N PHE A 330 11.20 0.53 -10.19
CA PHE A 330 12.11 -0.58 -9.92
C PHE A 330 12.41 -0.63 -8.41
N ALA A 331 12.31 -1.80 -7.80
CA ALA A 331 12.59 -2.01 -6.38
C ALA A 331 13.30 -3.33 -6.16
N ALA A 332 14.58 -3.30 -5.81
CA ALA A 332 15.36 -4.45 -5.44
C ALA A 332 15.33 -4.67 -3.91
N ALA A 333 15.35 -5.93 -3.48
CA ALA A 333 15.53 -6.26 -2.08
C ALA A 333 16.88 -5.69 -1.58
N PRO A 334 16.97 -5.15 -0.36
CA PRO A 334 18.25 -4.63 0.14
C PRO A 334 19.30 -5.74 0.22
N ALA A 335 20.55 -5.44 -0.06
CA ALA A 335 21.64 -6.42 -0.04
C ALA A 335 21.81 -7.15 1.31
N TRP A 336 21.37 -6.55 2.41
CA TRP A 336 21.40 -7.15 3.74
C TRP A 336 20.22 -8.12 4.03
N ASP A 337 19.25 -8.22 3.10
CA ASP A 337 18.07 -9.06 3.21
C ASP A 337 18.05 -10.11 2.08
N PRO A 338 18.65 -11.29 2.29
CA PRO A 338 18.79 -12.32 1.26
C PRO A 338 17.43 -12.98 0.98
N ARG A 339 16.79 -12.57 -0.11
CA ARG A 339 15.51 -13.13 -0.61
C ARG A 339 15.67 -13.87 -1.94
N ALA A 340 16.89 -14.29 -2.26
CA ALA A 340 17.23 -14.91 -3.53
C ALA A 340 18.27 -16.01 -3.35
N PRO A 341 18.45 -16.89 -4.35
CA PRO A 341 19.55 -17.84 -4.37
C PRO A 341 20.92 -17.15 -4.25
N LYS A 342 21.93 -17.88 -3.78
CA LYS A 342 23.29 -17.34 -3.61
C LYS A 342 23.82 -16.76 -4.93
N GLY A 343 24.33 -15.52 -4.86
CA GLY A 343 24.83 -14.78 -6.02
C GLY A 343 23.72 -14.13 -6.87
N LYS A 344 22.51 -14.10 -6.34
CA LYS A 344 21.36 -13.48 -6.97
C LYS A 344 20.67 -12.49 -6.00
N ARG A 345 19.84 -11.61 -6.55
CA ARG A 345 19.04 -10.63 -5.81
C ARG A 345 17.64 -10.57 -6.39
N ALA A 346 16.64 -10.52 -5.55
CA ALA A 346 15.25 -10.34 -5.97
C ALA A 346 14.95 -8.86 -6.24
N ALA A 347 14.25 -8.57 -7.33
CA ALA A 347 13.73 -7.23 -7.60
C ALA A 347 12.31 -7.31 -8.21
N THR A 348 11.57 -6.22 -8.10
CA THR A 348 10.23 -6.09 -8.67
C THR A 348 10.17 -4.79 -9.47
N VAL A 349 9.60 -4.86 -10.67
CA VAL A 349 9.24 -3.68 -11.46
C VAL A 349 7.74 -3.51 -11.40
N HIS A 350 7.29 -2.30 -11.13
CA HIS A 350 5.88 -1.95 -11.06
C HIS A 350 5.57 -0.97 -12.20
N ALA A 351 4.64 -1.34 -13.07
CA ALA A 351 4.03 -0.46 -14.04
C ALA A 351 2.56 -0.24 -13.66
N LEU A 352 2.13 1.01 -13.58
CA LEU A 352 0.71 1.31 -13.45
C LEU A 352 0.00 1.03 -14.78
N THR A 353 -1.21 0.51 -14.73
CA THR A 353 -2.02 0.22 -15.92
C THR A 353 -3.50 0.48 -15.63
N ASP A 354 -4.27 0.82 -16.66
CA ASP A 354 -5.71 0.93 -16.55
C ASP A 354 -6.31 -0.47 -16.26
N VAL A 355 -7.10 -0.56 -15.20
CA VAL A 355 -7.72 -1.83 -14.80
C VAL A 355 -8.77 -2.31 -15.79
N ASP A 356 -9.48 -1.39 -16.46
CA ASP A 356 -10.57 -1.75 -17.38
C ASP A 356 -10.04 -2.53 -18.61
N GLU A 357 -8.79 -2.33 -18.99
CA GLU A 357 -8.15 -3.06 -20.10
C GLU A 357 -7.99 -4.56 -19.80
N TRP A 358 -7.89 -4.94 -18.52
CA TRP A 358 -7.66 -6.33 -18.08
C TRP A 358 -8.93 -7.12 -17.75
N PHE A 359 -10.10 -6.46 -17.77
CA PHE A 359 -11.38 -7.07 -17.38
C PHE A 359 -12.44 -6.91 -18.46
N THR A 360 -12.08 -7.02 -19.73
CA THR A 360 -13.02 -7.02 -20.85
C THR A 360 -13.78 -8.35 -20.92
N PHE A 361 -15.09 -8.29 -21.21
CA PHE A 361 -16.00 -9.44 -21.17
C PHE A 361 -15.78 -10.48 -22.30
N HIS A 362 -14.95 -10.16 -23.29
CA HIS A 362 -14.76 -10.99 -24.49
C HIS A 362 -13.33 -11.50 -24.65
N THR A 363 -12.48 -11.31 -23.65
CA THR A 363 -11.09 -11.73 -23.70
C THR A 363 -11.01 -13.23 -23.37
N ASP A 364 -10.56 -14.05 -24.30
CA ASP A 364 -10.23 -15.46 -24.03
C ASP A 364 -8.81 -15.59 -23.44
N GLU A 365 -8.40 -16.81 -23.10
CA GLU A 365 -7.08 -17.04 -22.50
C GLU A 365 -5.94 -16.64 -23.44
N THR A 366 -6.08 -16.87 -24.75
CA THR A 366 -5.07 -16.53 -25.77
C THR A 366 -4.88 -15.02 -25.88
N GLU A 367 -5.99 -14.25 -25.90
CA GLU A 367 -5.94 -12.79 -25.96
C GLU A 367 -5.27 -12.22 -24.69
N LEU A 368 -5.49 -12.85 -23.54
CA LEU A 368 -4.85 -12.45 -22.27
C LEU A 368 -3.35 -12.75 -22.25
N GLU A 369 -2.94 -13.91 -22.79
CA GLU A 369 -1.51 -14.25 -22.93
C GLU A 369 -0.82 -13.28 -23.90
N GLU A 370 -1.46 -12.93 -25.02
CA GLU A 370 -0.95 -11.91 -25.96
C GLU A 370 -0.83 -10.53 -25.30
N GLN A 371 -1.82 -10.12 -24.51
CA GLN A 371 -1.80 -8.85 -23.78
C GLN A 371 -0.68 -8.82 -22.73
N ASP A 372 -0.50 -9.92 -21.98
CA ASP A 372 0.58 -10.06 -21.00
C ASP A 372 1.95 -9.96 -21.69
N GLN A 373 2.14 -10.68 -22.80
CA GLN A 373 3.37 -10.64 -23.59
C GLN A 373 3.68 -9.24 -24.12
N GLN A 374 2.67 -8.56 -24.67
CA GLN A 374 2.84 -7.18 -25.17
C GLN A 374 3.21 -6.22 -24.05
N MET A 375 2.56 -6.31 -22.90
CA MET A 375 2.86 -5.47 -21.75
C MET A 375 4.26 -5.73 -21.20
N LEU A 376 4.66 -7.01 -21.11
CA LEU A 376 6.01 -7.39 -20.72
C LEU A 376 7.05 -6.78 -21.67
N GLU A 377 6.88 -6.92 -22.98
CA GLU A 377 7.80 -6.37 -23.98
C GLU A 377 7.93 -4.84 -23.86
N GLN A 378 6.81 -4.13 -23.74
CA GLN A 378 6.81 -2.68 -23.57
C GLN A 378 7.50 -2.25 -22.26
N CYS A 379 7.20 -2.90 -21.15
CA CYS A 379 7.83 -2.61 -19.88
C CYS A 379 9.32 -2.93 -19.89
N TRP A 380 9.71 -4.05 -20.52
CA TRP A 380 11.10 -4.48 -20.66
C TRP A 380 11.93 -3.49 -21.48
N GLN A 381 11.39 -3.04 -22.62
CA GLN A 381 12.04 -2.02 -23.45
C GLN A 381 12.22 -0.70 -22.68
N ARG A 382 11.18 -0.23 -21.99
CA ARG A 382 11.25 1.00 -21.18
C ARG A 382 12.24 0.85 -20.01
N LEU A 383 12.26 -0.31 -19.36
CA LEU A 383 13.17 -0.59 -18.26
C LEU A 383 14.62 -0.52 -18.72
N HIS A 384 14.97 -1.20 -19.80
CA HIS A 384 16.33 -1.18 -20.33
C HIS A 384 16.75 0.15 -20.94
N ALA A 385 15.79 0.93 -21.50
CA ALA A 385 16.06 2.29 -21.94
C ALA A 385 16.37 3.22 -20.75
N ALA A 386 15.66 3.06 -19.65
CA ALA A 386 15.84 3.87 -18.45
C ALA A 386 16.99 3.38 -17.55
N LEU A 387 17.23 2.06 -17.51
CA LEU A 387 18.23 1.41 -16.66
C LEU A 387 19.15 0.51 -17.51
N PRO A 388 19.96 1.10 -18.42
CA PRO A 388 20.85 0.31 -19.28
C PRO A 388 21.90 -0.48 -18.48
N GLU A 389 22.15 -0.11 -17.22
CA GLU A 389 23.03 -0.83 -16.31
C GLU A 389 22.58 -2.25 -16.02
N LEU A 390 21.28 -2.56 -16.13
CA LEU A 390 20.76 -3.92 -15.98
C LEU A 390 21.36 -4.89 -17.01
N GLY A 391 21.55 -4.42 -18.25
CA GLY A 391 22.17 -5.21 -19.32
C GLY A 391 21.58 -6.63 -19.43
N SER A 392 22.47 -7.64 -19.42
CA SER A 392 22.08 -9.06 -19.41
C SER A 392 22.02 -9.68 -18.00
N HIS A 393 22.11 -8.86 -16.95
CA HIS A 393 22.17 -9.33 -15.56
C HIS A 393 20.79 -9.47 -14.89
N ALA A 394 19.72 -9.19 -15.62
CA ALA A 394 18.35 -9.34 -15.14
C ALA A 394 17.63 -10.43 -15.93
N GLU A 395 16.95 -11.34 -15.23
CA GLU A 395 16.09 -12.36 -15.81
C GLU A 395 14.64 -12.18 -15.26
N VAL A 396 13.64 -12.39 -16.14
CA VAL A 396 12.24 -12.40 -15.72
C VAL A 396 11.94 -13.74 -15.06
N ILE A 397 11.50 -13.69 -13.81
CA ILE A 397 11.09 -14.89 -13.05
C ILE A 397 9.59 -15.14 -13.21
N GLU A 398 8.80 -14.06 -13.19
CA GLU A 398 7.34 -14.12 -13.32
C GLU A 398 6.80 -12.73 -13.67
N THR A 399 5.61 -12.71 -14.30
CA THR A 399 4.75 -11.53 -14.44
C THR A 399 3.49 -11.71 -13.60
N VAL A 400 2.88 -10.62 -13.15
CA VAL A 400 1.60 -10.63 -12.45
C VAL A 400 0.75 -9.51 -13.04
N THR A 401 -0.30 -9.89 -13.72
CA THR A 401 -1.28 -8.97 -14.30
C THR A 401 -2.27 -8.45 -13.23
N PRO A 402 -3.01 -7.38 -13.47
CA PRO A 402 -4.13 -6.97 -12.60
C PRO A 402 -5.15 -8.09 -12.39
N ARG A 403 -5.33 -8.98 -13.37
CA ARG A 403 -6.22 -10.13 -13.26
C ARG A 403 -5.69 -11.17 -12.28
N ASP A 404 -4.40 -11.54 -12.36
CA ASP A 404 -3.75 -12.44 -11.40
C ASP A 404 -3.79 -11.87 -9.98
N TYR A 405 -3.55 -10.57 -9.87
CA TYR A 405 -3.66 -9.86 -8.59
C TYR A 405 -5.09 -9.90 -8.04
N TYR A 406 -6.11 -9.76 -8.88
CA TYR A 406 -7.50 -9.96 -8.48
C TYR A 406 -7.76 -11.40 -8.02
N GLU A 407 -7.27 -12.42 -8.73
CA GLU A 407 -7.50 -13.82 -8.36
C GLU A 407 -6.92 -14.15 -6.98
N THR A 408 -5.77 -13.59 -6.64
CA THR A 408 -5.11 -13.83 -5.35
C THR A 408 -5.65 -12.96 -4.21
N THR A 409 -5.96 -11.68 -4.47
CA THR A 409 -6.35 -10.73 -3.41
C THR A 409 -7.85 -10.44 -3.37
N ARG A 410 -8.57 -10.71 -4.44
CA ARG A 410 -9.99 -10.33 -4.69
C ARG A 410 -10.24 -8.83 -4.58
N ARG A 411 -9.23 -8.02 -4.73
CA ARG A 411 -9.42 -6.57 -4.84
C ARG A 411 -10.20 -6.25 -6.11
N LYS A 412 -11.14 -5.33 -6.02
CA LYS A 412 -11.98 -4.96 -7.17
C LYS A 412 -11.12 -4.61 -8.38
N LEU A 413 -11.30 -5.32 -9.48
CA LEU A 413 -10.56 -5.16 -10.75
C LEU A 413 -9.02 -5.20 -10.59
N GLY A 414 -8.49 -5.89 -9.58
CA GLY A 414 -7.06 -5.91 -9.36
C GLY A 414 -6.43 -4.55 -8.99
N MET A 415 -7.24 -3.58 -8.56
CA MET A 415 -6.71 -2.26 -8.18
C MET A 415 -5.71 -2.35 -7.04
N VAL A 416 -4.59 -1.65 -7.16
CA VAL A 416 -3.54 -1.55 -6.15
C VAL A 416 -3.69 -0.28 -5.32
N GLY A 417 -3.13 -0.29 -4.10
CA GLY A 417 -3.12 0.86 -3.20
C GLY A 417 -4.47 1.26 -2.64
N GLY A 418 -4.47 2.37 -1.95
CA GLY A 418 -5.67 2.95 -1.34
C GLY A 418 -6.51 3.73 -2.35
N VAL A 419 -7.75 3.89 -2.04
CA VAL A 419 -8.63 4.81 -2.76
C VAL A 419 -8.29 6.25 -2.34
N ILE A 420 -8.43 7.21 -3.24
CA ILE A 420 -8.17 8.63 -2.96
C ILE A 420 -9.01 9.08 -1.75
N PRO A 421 -8.40 9.46 -0.62
CA PRO A 421 -9.13 9.76 0.62
C PRO A 421 -10.16 10.89 0.49
N SER A 422 -9.98 11.84 -0.43
CA SER A 422 -10.94 12.91 -0.69
C SER A 422 -12.32 12.42 -1.12
N LEU A 423 -12.40 11.20 -1.65
CA LEU A 423 -13.68 10.56 -2.01
C LEU A 423 -14.31 9.78 -0.84
N ILE A 424 -13.53 9.52 0.22
CA ILE A 424 -13.98 8.79 1.42
C ILE A 424 -14.17 9.75 2.61
N ALA A 425 -13.73 11.00 2.51
CA ALA A 425 -13.73 12.00 3.59
C ALA A 425 -15.10 12.34 4.20
N ALA A 426 -16.19 11.77 3.70
CA ALA A 426 -17.50 11.85 4.31
C ALA A 426 -17.75 10.80 5.43
N GLN A 427 -16.78 9.92 5.72
CA GLN A 427 -16.88 8.97 6.83
C GLN A 427 -16.25 9.58 8.09
N PRO A 428 -17.03 9.92 9.12
CA PRO A 428 -16.45 10.35 10.38
C PRO A 428 -15.71 9.17 11.02
N THR A 429 -14.45 9.36 11.38
CA THR A 429 -13.62 8.39 12.10
C THR A 429 -13.40 7.03 11.40
N GLY A 430 -12.56 6.99 10.41
CA GLY A 430 -11.91 5.89 9.65
C GLY A 430 -12.19 4.40 9.92
N HIS A 431 -12.87 4.01 10.98
CA HIS A 431 -13.12 2.62 11.36
C HIS A 431 -14.60 2.28 11.69
N GLU A 432 -15.49 3.25 11.82
CA GLU A 432 -16.92 2.98 12.08
C GLU A 432 -17.70 2.77 10.77
N THR A 433 -18.69 1.89 10.82
CA THR A 433 -19.62 1.69 9.70
C THR A 433 -21.04 2.06 10.11
N SER A 434 -21.93 2.18 9.14
CA SER A 434 -23.37 2.36 9.39
C SER A 434 -24.08 1.12 9.97
N VAL A 435 -23.38 -0.02 10.03
CA VAL A 435 -23.91 -1.27 10.59
C VAL A 435 -23.43 -1.42 12.03
N PRO A 436 -24.32 -1.48 13.02
CA PRO A 436 -23.95 -1.65 14.42
C PRO A 436 -23.08 -2.92 14.62
N ASN A 437 -22.04 -2.81 15.46
CA ASN A 437 -21.05 -3.83 15.77
C ASN A 437 -20.10 -4.21 14.61
N LEU A 438 -20.22 -3.60 13.44
CA LEU A 438 -19.26 -3.75 12.34
C LEU A 438 -18.31 -2.58 12.29
N PHE A 439 -17.03 -2.87 12.30
CA PHE A 439 -15.92 -1.93 12.11
C PHE A 439 -15.12 -2.28 10.86
N ILE A 440 -14.42 -1.31 10.27
CA ILE A 440 -13.56 -1.52 9.11
C ILE A 440 -12.14 -1.02 9.42
N VAL A 441 -11.15 -1.83 9.08
CA VAL A 441 -9.72 -1.45 9.07
C VAL A 441 -9.14 -1.95 7.76
N SER A 442 -9.02 -1.07 6.80
CA SER A 442 -8.61 -1.40 5.44
C SER A 442 -7.70 -0.32 4.87
N ASP A 443 -6.79 -0.70 4.00
CA ASP A 443 -5.98 0.23 3.21
C ASP A 443 -6.84 1.11 2.29
N THR A 444 -8.04 0.66 1.92
CA THR A 444 -9.00 1.45 1.14
C THR A 444 -9.77 2.49 1.97
N THR A 445 -9.62 2.49 3.29
CA THR A 445 -10.21 3.49 4.21
C THR A 445 -9.15 4.25 5.00
N SER A 446 -7.88 3.92 4.82
CA SER A 446 -6.71 4.58 5.40
C SER A 446 -5.92 5.32 4.31
N ALA A 447 -4.85 6.01 4.65
CA ALA A 447 -4.03 6.76 3.68
C ALA A 447 -3.20 5.87 2.71
N GLY A 448 -3.56 4.61 2.54
CA GLY A 448 -2.97 3.70 1.56
C GLY A 448 -1.60 3.13 1.94
N ASN A 449 -1.05 3.43 3.12
CA ASN A 449 0.22 2.88 3.60
C ASN A 449 0.07 2.06 4.87
N ILE A 450 1.07 1.23 5.17
CA ILE A 450 1.06 0.31 6.34
C ILE A 450 1.05 1.07 7.66
N GLU A 451 1.74 2.20 7.77
CA GLU A 451 1.76 3.03 8.98
C GLU A 451 0.36 3.53 9.35
N ALA A 452 -0.33 4.17 8.40
CA ALA A 452 -1.69 4.67 8.61
C ALA A 452 -2.68 3.54 8.91
N LEU A 453 -2.53 2.40 8.23
CA LEU A 453 -3.36 1.22 8.45
C LEU A 453 -3.17 0.64 9.86
N THR A 454 -1.94 0.48 10.33
CA THR A 454 -1.63 -0.04 11.67
C THR A 454 -2.00 0.95 12.76
N HIS A 455 -1.89 2.26 12.50
CA HIS A 455 -2.39 3.30 13.41
C HIS A 455 -3.91 3.22 13.57
N THR A 456 -4.67 3.11 12.47
CA THR A 456 -6.13 2.92 12.52
C THR A 456 -6.50 1.64 13.29
N ALA A 457 -5.74 0.56 13.07
CA ALA A 457 -5.92 -0.70 13.80
C ALA A 457 -5.68 -0.55 15.31
N TRP A 458 -4.63 0.19 15.71
CA TRP A 458 -4.31 0.46 17.11
C TRP A 458 -5.39 1.32 17.79
N VAL A 459 -5.88 2.36 17.12
CA VAL A 459 -7.00 3.19 17.62
C VAL A 459 -8.25 2.35 17.84
N LEU A 460 -8.63 1.50 16.88
CA LEU A 460 -9.78 0.60 17.02
C LEU A 460 -9.59 -0.40 18.16
N ALA A 461 -8.42 -1.01 18.29
CA ALA A 461 -8.13 -1.94 19.37
C ALA A 461 -8.25 -1.27 20.75
N ASN A 462 -7.79 -0.01 20.91
CA ASN A 462 -7.97 0.77 22.12
C ASN A 462 -9.45 0.99 22.45
N LYS A 463 -10.26 1.37 21.44
CA LYS A 463 -11.69 1.57 21.61
C LYS A 463 -12.44 0.31 22.03
N LEU A 464 -12.14 -0.82 21.39
CA LEU A 464 -12.80 -2.09 21.70
C LEU A 464 -12.40 -2.64 23.06
N SER A 465 -11.14 -2.48 23.48
CA SER A 465 -10.67 -2.89 24.81
C SER A 465 -11.27 -2.05 25.95
N ALA A 466 -11.53 -0.76 25.71
CA ALA A 466 -12.11 0.12 26.73
C ALA A 466 -13.59 -0.20 27.02
N LYS A 467 -14.32 -0.78 26.07
CA LYS A 467 -15.73 -1.19 26.26
C LYS A 467 -15.89 -2.42 27.16
N ASN A 468 -14.81 -3.17 27.36
CA ASN A 468 -14.83 -4.41 28.15
C ASN A 468 -14.28 -4.22 29.58
N ARG A 469 -13.89 -3.00 29.96
CA ARG A 469 -13.54 -2.61 31.32
C ARG A 469 -14.71 -1.88 31.96
#